data_565c43a127105d9174477979ec9fe779
#
_entry.id   565c43a127105d9174477979ec9fe779
#
_cell.length_a   1.000
_cell.length_b   1.000
_cell.length_c   1.000
_cell.angle_alpha   90.00
_cell.angle_beta   90.00
_cell.angle_gamma   90.00
#
_symmetry.space_group_name_H-M   'P 1'
#
loop_
_entity.id
_entity.type
_entity.pdbx_description
1 polymer ?
#
loop_
_entity_poly.entity_id
_entity_poly.type
_entity_poly.pdbx_seq_one_letter_code
_entity_poly.pdbx_strand_id
1 'polypeptide(L)'
;MAEASKKTATKGSKGAKTKTPEAKPSEAVDLTSLSLDPNADVKPAKIIKAKGSKNVSQGIAHILATFNNTQVTITDQRGNVLGWSSSGKCGFRGSKKSTAYVAQVVAHDASRQAMAHGLKEVEVRIKGPGTGRESAVRALQSIGLEVTMIRDVTPVPHNGCRLRKQRRV
;
A
#
# COMPACT_ATOMS: atom_id res chain seq x y z
N MET A 1 57.95 -26.20 28.43
CA MET A 1 58.29 -25.46 29.70
C MET A 1 57.15 -24.49 29.95
N ALA A 2 56.38 -24.86 30.93
CA ALA A 2 55.89 -24.10 32.08
C ALA A 2 54.74 -23.15 31.65
N GLU A 3 53.42 -23.52 31.84
CA GLU A 3 52.68 -23.39 33.11
C GLU A 3 52.57 -21.94 33.61
N ALA A 4 51.35 -21.39 33.64
CA ALA A 4 50.75 -20.90 34.88
C ALA A 4 49.31 -20.45 34.67
N SER A 5 48.43 -21.26 35.19
CA SER A 5 47.06 -20.99 35.66
C SER A 5 47.02 -19.88 36.73
N LYS A 6 45.91 -19.15 36.83
CA LYS A 6 45.22 -18.69 38.07
C LYS A 6 43.96 -17.96 37.73
N LYS A 7 42.84 -18.60 38.05
CA LYS A 7 41.94 -18.44 39.25
C LYS A 7 41.03 -17.22 39.20
N THR A 8 39.80 -17.51 38.91
CA THR A 8 38.54 -17.28 39.70
C THR A 8 38.44 -16.04 40.59
N ALA A 9 37.42 -15.25 40.34
CA ALA A 9 36.64 -14.62 41.40
C ALA A 9 35.19 -14.38 40.96
N THR A 10 34.32 -15.14 41.54
CA THR A 10 32.86 -15.00 41.62
C THR A 10 32.52 -13.83 42.54
N LYS A 11 31.65 -12.93 42.12
CA LYS A 11 30.80 -12.09 42.98
C LYS A 11 29.67 -11.60 42.09
N GLY A 12 28.44 -11.94 42.30
CA GLY A 12 27.59 -11.60 43.39
C GLY A 12 26.33 -11.06 42.74
N SER A 13 25.30 -11.89 42.71
CA SER A 13 23.93 -11.59 42.29
C SER A 13 23.36 -10.35 42.98
N LYS A 14 22.75 -9.43 42.21
CA LYS A 14 21.66 -8.60 42.73
C LYS A 14 20.51 -8.63 41.73
N GLY A 15 19.40 -9.19 42.17
CA GLY A 15 18.17 -9.34 41.46
C GLY A 15 17.60 -8.00 41.01
N ALA A 16 17.34 -7.90 39.74
CA ALA A 16 16.44 -6.87 39.19
C ALA A 16 15.07 -7.49 39.01
N LYS A 17 14.13 -6.99 39.80
CA LYS A 17 12.71 -7.35 39.80
C LYS A 17 12.12 -7.04 38.40
N THR A 18 11.76 -8.08 37.66
CA THR A 18 10.88 -8.01 36.50
C THR A 18 9.49 -7.58 36.99
N LYS A 19 9.12 -6.34 36.70
CA LYS A 19 7.72 -5.90 36.77
C LYS A 19 7.03 -6.41 35.50
N THR A 20 6.23 -7.44 35.65
CA THR A 20 5.21 -7.85 34.71
C THR A 20 4.17 -6.73 34.57
N PRO A 21 3.87 -6.20 33.39
CA PRO A 21 2.71 -5.33 33.22
C PRO A 21 1.46 -6.20 33.29
N GLU A 22 0.60 -5.91 34.26
CA GLU A 22 -0.73 -6.47 34.40
C GLU A 22 -1.53 -6.29 33.11
N ALA A 23 -1.98 -7.39 32.55
CA ALA A 23 -2.97 -7.42 31.48
C ALA A 23 -4.29 -6.88 32.03
N LYS A 24 -4.77 -5.77 31.48
CA LYS A 24 -6.14 -5.30 31.68
C LYS A 24 -7.10 -6.31 31.07
N PRO A 25 -8.21 -6.65 31.74
CA PRO A 25 -9.18 -7.59 31.23
C PRO A 25 -9.77 -7.06 29.91
N SER A 26 -9.79 -7.92 28.90
CA SER A 26 -10.49 -7.72 27.65
C SER A 26 -11.99 -7.54 27.94
N GLU A 27 -12.51 -6.35 27.65
CA GLU A 27 -13.94 -6.11 27.61
C GLU A 27 -14.54 -7.08 26.59
N ALA A 28 -15.42 -7.96 27.08
CA ALA A 28 -16.22 -8.82 26.27
C ALA A 28 -17.12 -7.92 25.40
N VAL A 29 -16.90 -7.97 24.08
CA VAL A 29 -17.76 -7.30 23.12
C VAL A 29 -19.08 -8.07 23.09
N ASP A 30 -20.13 -7.50 23.68
CA ASP A 30 -21.49 -8.01 23.61
C ASP A 30 -21.96 -8.00 22.14
N LEU A 31 -22.04 -9.20 21.55
CA LEU A 31 -22.49 -9.44 20.18
C LEU A 31 -24.02 -9.26 20.00
N THR A 32 -24.75 -8.80 21.02
CA THR A 32 -26.21 -8.67 20.97
C THR A 32 -26.73 -7.31 20.56
N SER A 33 -25.86 -6.34 20.23
CA SER A 33 -26.28 -4.99 19.79
C SER A 33 -25.94 -4.69 18.32
N LEU A 34 -25.99 -5.70 17.45
CA LEU A 34 -26.07 -5.45 16.01
C LEU A 34 -27.50 -5.06 15.64
N SER A 35 -27.88 -3.83 16.00
CA SER A 35 -29.05 -3.19 15.43
C SER A 35 -28.77 -2.95 13.95
N LEU A 36 -29.47 -3.71 13.11
CA LEU A 36 -29.52 -3.52 11.67
C LEU A 36 -30.36 -2.27 11.37
N ASP A 37 -29.91 -1.10 11.75
CA ASP A 37 -30.51 0.16 11.35
C ASP A 37 -29.96 0.53 9.98
N PRO A 38 -30.78 0.48 8.91
CA PRO A 38 -30.33 0.80 7.55
C PRO A 38 -29.97 2.28 7.36
N ASN A 39 -30.08 3.10 8.40
CA ASN A 39 -29.85 4.54 8.38
C ASN A 39 -28.83 4.99 9.45
N ALA A 40 -27.96 4.10 9.90
CA ALA A 40 -26.84 4.50 10.74
C ALA A 40 -25.91 5.38 9.88
N ASP A 41 -25.90 6.67 10.17
CA ASP A 41 -25.00 7.66 9.58
C ASP A 41 -23.55 7.15 9.70
N VAL A 42 -23.04 6.56 8.62
CA VAL A 42 -21.64 6.18 8.50
C VAL A 42 -20.83 7.47 8.49
N LYS A 43 -20.44 7.92 9.69
CA LYS A 43 -19.57 9.08 9.83
C LYS A 43 -18.34 8.84 8.98
N PRO A 44 -18.05 9.70 7.98
CA PRO A 44 -16.89 9.51 7.11
C PRO A 44 -15.64 9.42 7.98
N ALA A 45 -14.84 8.39 7.78
CA ALA A 45 -13.61 8.19 8.51
C ALA A 45 -12.76 9.47 8.42
N LYS A 46 -12.40 10.05 9.58
CA LYS A 46 -11.60 11.28 9.62
C LYS A 46 -10.27 11.01 8.94
N ILE A 47 -10.05 11.65 7.79
CA ILE A 47 -8.78 11.58 7.06
C ILE A 47 -7.75 12.33 7.88
N ILE A 48 -6.80 11.61 8.46
CA ILE A 48 -5.69 12.20 9.22
C ILE A 48 -4.72 12.80 8.20
N LYS A 49 -4.63 14.13 8.17
CA LYS A 49 -3.70 14.84 7.27
C LYS A 49 -2.26 14.51 7.65
N ALA A 50 -1.44 14.20 6.65
CA ALA A 50 -0.01 13.97 6.85
C ALA A 50 0.69 15.25 7.32
N LYS A 51 1.69 15.10 8.22
CA LYS A 51 2.55 16.23 8.64
C LYS A 51 3.32 16.73 7.42
N GLY A 52 3.08 17.97 6.97
CA GLY A 52 3.61 18.52 5.72
C GLY A 52 2.73 18.26 4.49
N SER A 53 1.41 18.11 4.68
CA SER A 53 0.44 17.94 3.60
C SER A 53 0.54 19.06 2.57
N LYS A 54 0.60 18.69 1.28
CA LYS A 54 0.70 19.64 0.15
C LYS A 54 -0.64 20.25 -0.25
N ASN A 55 -1.77 19.83 0.33
CA ASN A 55 -3.14 20.27 0.02
C ASN A 55 -3.46 20.28 -1.49
N VAL A 56 -3.27 19.15 -2.14
CA VAL A 56 -3.56 18.95 -3.57
C VAL A 56 -4.93 18.31 -3.70
N SER A 57 -5.89 18.97 -4.37
CA SER A 57 -7.25 18.45 -4.58
C SER A 57 -7.36 17.56 -5.82
N GLN A 58 -6.60 17.87 -6.87
CA GLN A 58 -6.61 17.15 -8.16
C GLN A 58 -5.26 16.52 -8.45
N GLY A 59 -5.27 15.29 -8.98
CA GLY A 59 -4.04 14.58 -9.29
C GLY A 59 -4.19 13.58 -10.44
N ILE A 60 -3.10 12.91 -10.75
CA ILE A 60 -3.01 11.90 -11.80
C ILE A 60 -2.59 10.57 -11.17
N ALA A 61 -3.37 9.52 -11.39
CA ALA A 61 -3.02 8.16 -10.99
C ALA A 61 -2.44 7.39 -12.16
N HIS A 62 -1.18 7.05 -12.07
CA HIS A 62 -0.48 6.22 -13.04
C HIS A 62 -0.54 4.75 -12.59
N ILE A 63 -1.21 3.92 -13.36
CA ILE A 63 -1.33 2.48 -13.11
C ILE A 63 -0.48 1.75 -14.15
N LEU A 64 0.57 1.10 -13.70
CA LEU A 64 1.40 0.21 -14.52
C LEU A 64 1.08 -1.24 -14.16
N ALA A 65 0.38 -1.94 -15.05
CA ALA A 65 0.03 -3.34 -14.89
C ALA A 65 0.79 -4.20 -15.91
N THR A 66 1.77 -4.96 -15.46
CA THR A 66 2.51 -5.94 -16.27
C THR A 66 2.02 -7.35 -15.96
N PHE A 67 2.46 -8.35 -16.73
CA PHE A 67 2.16 -9.75 -16.44
C PHE A 67 2.70 -10.26 -15.10
N ASN A 68 3.72 -9.61 -14.55
CA ASN A 68 4.39 -10.05 -13.32
C ASN A 68 4.23 -9.10 -12.13
N ASN A 69 3.71 -7.88 -12.33
CA ASN A 69 3.65 -6.88 -11.27
C ASN A 69 2.60 -5.82 -11.56
N THR A 70 2.03 -5.25 -10.50
CA THR A 70 1.20 -4.04 -10.58
C THR A 70 1.81 -2.96 -9.71
N GLN A 71 1.90 -1.74 -10.24
CA GLN A 71 2.39 -0.56 -9.56
C GLN A 71 1.41 0.59 -9.78
N VAL A 72 1.12 1.32 -8.70
CA VAL A 72 0.27 2.51 -8.73
C VAL A 72 1.06 3.67 -8.15
N THR A 73 1.11 4.78 -8.89
CA THR A 73 1.76 6.02 -8.45
C THR A 73 0.79 7.17 -8.65
N ILE A 74 0.53 7.93 -7.61
CA ILE A 74 -0.36 9.08 -7.64
C ILE A 74 0.49 10.34 -7.55
N THR A 75 0.31 11.24 -8.51
CA THR A 75 1.05 12.49 -8.61
C THR A 75 0.09 13.68 -8.62
N ASP A 76 0.61 14.86 -8.35
CA ASP A 76 -0.08 16.11 -8.67
C ASP A 76 -0.05 16.38 -10.18
N GLN A 77 -0.69 17.46 -10.62
CA GLN A 77 -0.66 17.87 -12.03
C GLN A 77 0.74 18.26 -12.53
N ARG A 78 1.65 18.62 -11.61
CA ARG A 78 3.04 19.00 -11.93
C ARG A 78 3.97 17.79 -12.02
N GLY A 79 3.49 16.57 -11.67
CA GLY A 79 4.27 15.35 -11.68
C GLY A 79 4.98 15.00 -10.35
N ASN A 80 4.76 15.77 -9.27
CA ASN A 80 5.33 15.41 -7.97
C ASN A 80 4.54 14.25 -7.36
N VAL A 81 5.23 13.26 -6.82
CA VAL A 81 4.60 12.09 -6.21
C VAL A 81 3.95 12.47 -4.87
N LEU A 82 2.68 12.11 -4.72
CA LEU A 82 1.89 12.22 -3.49
C LEU A 82 1.85 10.88 -2.75
N GLY A 83 1.69 9.78 -3.47
CA GLY A 83 1.66 8.44 -2.93
C GLY A 83 2.02 7.40 -3.98
N TRP A 84 2.61 6.30 -3.54
CA TRP A 84 2.91 5.20 -4.45
C TRP A 84 2.90 3.86 -3.73
N SER A 85 2.54 2.84 -4.45
CA SER A 85 2.61 1.47 -3.98
C SER A 85 2.89 0.49 -5.11
N SER A 86 3.34 -0.70 -4.75
CA SER A 86 3.58 -1.79 -5.68
C SER A 86 3.24 -3.12 -5.01
N SER A 87 3.02 -4.17 -5.80
CA SER A 87 2.73 -5.50 -5.26
C SER A 87 3.83 -6.01 -4.32
N GLY A 88 5.09 -5.67 -4.60
CA GLY A 88 6.22 -6.03 -3.74
C GLY A 88 6.22 -5.28 -2.41
N LYS A 89 5.86 -3.99 -2.40
CA LYS A 89 5.73 -3.16 -1.18
C LYS A 89 4.63 -3.69 -0.27
N CYS A 90 3.51 -4.14 -0.85
CA CYS A 90 2.41 -4.77 -0.10
C CYS A 90 2.71 -6.20 0.39
N GLY A 91 3.96 -6.69 0.24
CA GLY A 91 4.40 -7.99 0.75
C GLY A 91 4.09 -9.19 -0.15
N PHE A 92 3.49 -9.00 -1.32
CA PHE A 92 3.21 -10.10 -2.25
C PHE A 92 4.46 -10.51 -3.03
N ARG A 93 4.63 -11.83 -3.24
CA ARG A 93 5.78 -12.41 -3.95
C ARG A 93 5.34 -13.43 -4.99
N GLY A 94 6.21 -13.73 -5.95
CA GLY A 94 5.99 -14.73 -6.99
C GLY A 94 4.81 -14.39 -7.91
N SER A 95 4.06 -15.40 -8.32
CA SER A 95 2.92 -15.28 -9.24
C SER A 95 1.74 -14.45 -8.71
N LYS A 96 1.64 -14.32 -7.39
CA LYS A 96 0.55 -13.55 -6.76
C LYS A 96 0.61 -12.06 -7.08
N LYS A 97 1.77 -11.50 -7.46
CA LYS A 97 1.96 -10.06 -7.67
C LYS A 97 1.14 -9.47 -8.82
N SER A 98 0.78 -10.25 -9.82
CA SER A 98 0.03 -9.79 -10.99
C SER A 98 -1.47 -10.01 -10.92
N THR A 99 -1.99 -10.53 -9.80
CA THR A 99 -3.41 -10.81 -9.64
C THR A 99 -4.24 -9.54 -9.49
N ALA A 100 -5.51 -9.59 -9.91
CA ALA A 100 -6.47 -8.49 -9.78
C ALA A 100 -6.70 -8.07 -8.32
N TYR A 101 -6.70 -9.03 -7.40
CA TYR A 101 -6.81 -8.78 -5.96
C TYR A 101 -5.65 -7.91 -5.44
N VAL A 102 -4.43 -8.27 -5.80
CA VAL A 102 -3.25 -7.50 -5.37
C VAL A 102 -3.26 -6.09 -5.95
N ALA A 103 -3.74 -5.92 -7.18
CA ALA A 103 -3.89 -4.60 -7.79
C ALA A 103 -4.84 -3.70 -6.97
N GLN A 104 -5.92 -4.25 -6.41
CA GLN A 104 -6.81 -3.51 -5.50
C GLN A 104 -6.05 -3.10 -4.23
N VAL A 105 -5.35 -4.01 -3.57
CA VAL A 105 -4.59 -3.70 -2.35
C VAL A 105 -3.54 -2.62 -2.60
N VAL A 106 -2.82 -2.69 -3.72
CA VAL A 106 -1.82 -1.68 -4.12
C VAL A 106 -2.47 -0.32 -4.35
N ALA A 107 -3.61 -0.28 -5.06
CA ALA A 107 -4.34 0.95 -5.29
C ALA A 107 -4.86 1.56 -3.98
N HIS A 108 -5.37 0.75 -3.06
CA HIS A 108 -5.79 1.18 -1.73
C HIS A 108 -4.64 1.80 -0.92
N ASP A 109 -3.45 1.16 -0.89
CA ASP A 109 -2.30 1.70 -0.16
C ASP A 109 -1.84 3.04 -0.75
N ALA A 110 -1.71 3.14 -2.08
CA ALA A 110 -1.34 4.38 -2.75
C ALA A 110 -2.36 5.50 -2.53
N SER A 111 -3.66 5.17 -2.59
CA SER A 111 -4.74 6.14 -2.40
C SER A 111 -4.78 6.71 -0.99
N ARG A 112 -4.61 5.87 0.05
CA ARG A 112 -4.54 6.33 1.44
C ARG A 112 -3.44 7.36 1.64
N GLN A 113 -2.27 7.15 1.04
CA GLN A 113 -1.15 8.09 1.11
C GLN A 113 -1.51 9.42 0.42
N ALA A 114 -2.12 9.36 -0.78
CA ALA A 114 -2.50 10.56 -1.52
C ALA A 114 -3.65 11.35 -0.86
N MET A 115 -4.64 10.65 -0.30
CA MET A 115 -5.74 11.28 0.44
C MET A 115 -5.26 11.99 1.71
N ALA A 116 -4.18 11.54 2.34
CA ALA A 116 -3.54 12.26 3.45
C ALA A 116 -2.98 13.62 3.02
N HIS A 117 -2.73 13.83 1.73
CA HIS A 117 -2.37 15.12 1.12
C HIS A 117 -3.57 15.93 0.62
N GLY A 118 -4.80 15.44 0.85
CA GLY A 118 -6.04 16.15 0.52
C GLY A 118 -6.60 15.85 -0.87
N LEU A 119 -6.10 14.84 -1.58
CA LEU A 119 -6.55 14.45 -2.92
C LEU A 119 -8.01 14.00 -2.90
N LYS A 120 -8.81 14.51 -3.86
CA LYS A 120 -10.22 14.18 -4.05
C LYS A 120 -10.50 13.66 -5.45
N GLU A 121 -9.99 14.35 -6.47
CA GLU A 121 -10.23 14.06 -7.89
C GLU A 121 -8.97 13.50 -8.54
N VAL A 122 -9.15 12.51 -9.42
CA VAL A 122 -8.04 11.80 -10.05
C VAL A 122 -8.31 11.52 -11.52
N GLU A 123 -7.38 11.92 -12.39
CA GLU A 123 -7.27 11.41 -13.76
C GLU A 123 -6.50 10.11 -13.74
N VAL A 124 -7.04 9.03 -14.28
CA VAL A 124 -6.39 7.73 -14.30
C VAL A 124 -5.70 7.50 -15.65
N ARG A 125 -4.41 7.17 -15.61
CA ARG A 125 -3.60 6.78 -16.77
C ARG A 125 -3.14 5.33 -16.62
N ILE A 126 -3.67 4.46 -17.46
CA ILE A 126 -3.41 3.03 -17.43
C ILE A 126 -2.33 2.70 -18.45
N LYS A 127 -1.38 1.84 -18.08
CA LYS A 127 -0.29 1.37 -18.95
C LYS A 127 -0.03 -0.12 -18.73
N GLY A 128 0.11 -0.86 -19.83
CA GLY A 128 0.55 -2.26 -19.84
C GLY A 128 -0.59 -3.29 -19.99
N PRO A 129 -0.25 -4.56 -20.24
CA PRO A 129 -1.21 -5.62 -20.57
C PRO A 129 -1.68 -6.47 -19.37
N GLY A 130 -1.30 -6.13 -18.14
CA GLY A 130 -1.58 -6.94 -16.95
C GLY A 130 -3.06 -6.98 -16.57
N THR A 131 -3.47 -8.02 -15.82
CA THR A 131 -4.85 -8.22 -15.35
C THR A 131 -5.28 -7.22 -14.26
N GLY A 132 -4.31 -6.51 -13.65
CA GLY A 132 -4.57 -5.52 -12.61
C GLY A 132 -5.10 -4.16 -13.10
N ARG A 133 -5.24 -3.95 -14.41
CA ARG A 133 -5.66 -2.66 -15.02
C ARG A 133 -6.99 -2.14 -14.45
N GLU A 134 -8.06 -2.87 -14.70
CA GLU A 134 -9.43 -2.47 -14.31
C GLU A 134 -9.65 -2.55 -12.79
N SER A 135 -9.10 -3.60 -12.16
CA SER A 135 -9.27 -3.81 -10.72
C SER A 135 -8.65 -2.69 -9.89
N ALA A 136 -7.52 -2.12 -10.34
CA ALA A 136 -6.92 -0.96 -9.71
C ALA A 136 -7.82 0.29 -9.83
N VAL A 137 -8.43 0.54 -11.00
CA VAL A 137 -9.36 1.68 -11.18
C VAL A 137 -10.58 1.56 -10.27
N ARG A 138 -11.20 0.38 -10.23
CA ARG A 138 -12.35 0.11 -9.34
C ARG A 138 -12.00 0.35 -7.87
N ALA A 139 -10.78 -0.01 -7.49
CA ALA A 139 -10.30 0.20 -6.12
C ALA A 139 -10.10 1.69 -5.78
N LEU A 140 -9.67 2.54 -6.73
CA LEU A 140 -9.59 3.99 -6.53
C LEU A 140 -10.98 4.59 -6.23
N GLN A 141 -12.00 4.15 -6.96
CA GLN A 141 -13.38 4.58 -6.74
C GLN A 141 -13.95 4.08 -5.40
N SER A 142 -13.68 2.82 -5.05
CA SER A 142 -14.20 2.23 -3.81
C SER A 142 -13.67 2.91 -2.53
N ILE A 143 -12.51 3.53 -2.58
CA ILE A 143 -11.93 4.32 -1.48
C ILE A 143 -12.59 5.70 -1.34
N GLY A 144 -13.29 6.17 -2.38
CA GLY A 144 -13.94 7.49 -2.39
C GLY A 144 -13.15 8.57 -3.15
N LEU A 145 -12.20 8.19 -4.01
CA LEU A 145 -11.60 9.09 -4.98
C LEU A 145 -12.54 9.23 -6.18
N GLU A 146 -12.81 10.45 -6.60
CA GLU A 146 -13.58 10.75 -7.80
C GLU A 146 -12.70 10.59 -9.04
N VAL A 147 -13.06 9.64 -9.91
CA VAL A 147 -12.35 9.42 -11.18
C VAL A 147 -12.98 10.27 -12.25
N THR A 148 -12.29 11.33 -12.68
CA THR A 148 -12.78 12.27 -13.69
C THR A 148 -12.58 11.77 -15.11
N MET A 149 -11.45 11.11 -15.38
CA MET A 149 -11.11 10.60 -16.70
C MET A 149 -10.24 9.35 -16.61
N ILE A 150 -10.43 8.43 -17.55
CA ILE A 150 -9.60 7.23 -17.71
C ILE A 150 -8.97 7.28 -19.10
N ARG A 151 -7.64 7.20 -19.16
CA ARG A 151 -6.86 7.17 -20.40
C ARG A 151 -5.97 5.92 -20.46
N ASP A 152 -5.97 5.23 -21.58
CA ASP A 152 -4.97 4.22 -21.86
C ASP A 152 -3.76 4.88 -22.56
N VAL A 153 -2.61 4.79 -21.91
CA VAL A 153 -1.33 5.33 -22.39
C VAL A 153 -0.32 4.23 -22.68
N THR A 154 -0.81 3.02 -22.98
CA THR A 154 0.04 1.89 -23.35
C THR A 154 0.75 2.22 -24.67
N PRO A 155 2.10 2.24 -24.69
CA PRO A 155 2.84 2.56 -25.90
C PRO A 155 2.70 1.44 -26.94
N VAL A 156 2.23 1.78 -28.13
CA VAL A 156 2.20 0.88 -29.29
C VAL A 156 3.24 1.36 -30.30
N PRO A 157 4.34 0.63 -30.52
CA PRO A 157 5.38 1.06 -31.45
C PRO A 157 4.87 0.97 -32.90
N HIS A 158 5.09 2.02 -33.68
CA HIS A 158 4.90 2.02 -35.12
C HIS A 158 6.19 1.50 -35.77
N ASN A 159 6.34 0.19 -35.87
CA ASN A 159 7.53 -0.48 -36.42
C ASN A 159 8.86 -0.02 -35.74
N GLY A 160 8.83 0.06 -34.38
CA GLY A 160 9.96 0.51 -33.56
C GLY A 160 11.19 -0.39 -33.58
N CYS A 161 11.99 -0.35 -32.52
CA CYS A 161 13.21 -1.15 -32.39
C CYS A 161 12.92 -2.65 -32.42
N ARG A 162 13.84 -3.44 -33.00
CA ARG A 162 13.74 -4.90 -33.00
C ARG A 162 13.67 -5.44 -31.59
N LEU A 163 12.69 -6.33 -31.33
CA LEU A 163 12.52 -6.99 -30.05
C LEU A 163 13.72 -7.91 -29.73
N ARG A 164 13.91 -8.16 -28.43
CA ARG A 164 14.92 -9.15 -27.97
C ARG A 164 14.61 -10.53 -28.54
N LYS A 165 15.65 -11.35 -28.70
CA LYS A 165 15.46 -12.77 -29.00
C LYS A 165 14.57 -13.41 -27.95
N GLN A 166 13.68 -14.30 -28.35
CA GLN A 166 12.85 -15.08 -27.49
C GLN A 166 13.72 -15.90 -26.52
N ARG A 167 13.33 -15.96 -25.26
CA ARG A 167 14.00 -16.75 -24.22
C ARG A 167 13.92 -18.22 -24.63
N ARG A 168 15.06 -18.89 -24.72
CA ARG A 168 15.11 -20.35 -24.86
C ARG A 168 14.81 -20.96 -23.48
N VAL A 169 13.86 -21.90 -23.45
CA VAL A 169 13.45 -22.66 -22.26
C VAL A 169 14.04 -24.07 -22.43
#